data_f4e0ac9ce66f5fc4704b9075379675dc
#
_entry.id   f4e0ac9ce66f5fc4704b9075379675dc
#
_cell.length_a   1.000
_cell.length_b   1.000
_cell.length_c   1.000
_cell.angle_alpha   90.00
_cell.angle_beta   90.00
_cell.angle_gamma   90.00
#
_symmetry.space_group_name_H-M   'P 1'
#
loop_
_entity.id
_entity.type
_entity.pdbx_description
1 polymer ?
#
loop_
_entity_poly.entity_id
_entity_poly.type
_entity_poly.pdbx_seq_one_letter_code
_entity_poly.pdbx_strand_id
1 'polypeptide(L)'
;MKYFGTDGIRGRCGEYPITPDFMLKLGWAVGKVFSEQGRSKVLIGKDTRVSGYMFESALQAGLSAAGVDVLLLGPMPTPAVAYLTRTFHAEAGIVISASHNGYQDNGIKFFSAQGVKLSNEIEAAIEDKLQETMVCVAPENLGRAQRISDAAGRYIEFCKGTVSHHTSLKGMKIVLDCAHGATYHIAPNVLHELGADVTSVGIDPDGFNINQDCGSTSIAMLRKVVRLQEADIGIALDGDGDRLIMVDHTGDEVDGDELMFIIAAHLKRNGLLEGGVVGTQMSNLGMELGLKDLGIDFSLSLIHI
;
A
#
# COMPACT_ATOMS: atom_id res chain seq x y z
N MET A 1 22.67 6.62 -1.41
CA MET A 1 21.79 7.01 -0.29
C MET A 1 22.13 6.18 0.93
N LYS A 2 22.05 6.76 2.12
CA LYS A 2 22.44 6.08 3.38
C LYS A 2 21.27 5.39 4.06
N TYR A 3 20.08 5.97 3.96
CA TYR A 3 18.88 5.52 4.65
C TYR A 3 17.83 4.96 3.70
N PHE A 4 17.65 5.60 2.55
CA PHE A 4 16.70 5.17 1.56
C PHE A 4 17.18 3.90 0.84
N GLY A 5 16.38 2.84 0.94
CA GLY A 5 16.53 1.62 0.17
C GLY A 5 15.65 1.63 -1.09
N THR A 6 15.42 0.46 -1.68
CA THR A 6 14.60 0.31 -2.89
C THR A 6 13.15 0.79 -2.69
N ASP A 7 12.62 0.66 -1.46
CA ASP A 7 11.23 0.96 -1.13
C ASP A 7 11.14 1.70 0.23
N GLY A 8 11.79 2.85 0.33
CA GLY A 8 11.80 3.69 1.52
C GLY A 8 12.83 3.27 2.57
N ILE A 9 12.56 3.59 3.83
CA ILE A 9 13.42 3.33 4.99
C ILE A 9 12.75 2.24 5.83
N ARG A 10 13.43 1.12 6.10
CA ARG A 10 12.88 0.00 6.87
C ARG A 10 13.85 -0.50 7.94
N GLY A 11 13.31 -1.08 9.00
CA GLY A 11 14.09 -1.74 10.04
C GLY A 11 13.25 -2.13 11.25
N ARG A 12 13.93 -2.62 12.28
CA ARG A 12 13.31 -3.01 13.54
C ARG A 12 12.94 -1.79 14.37
N CYS A 13 11.72 -1.75 14.88
CA CYS A 13 11.24 -0.67 15.72
C CYS A 13 12.09 -0.52 16.99
N GLY A 14 12.56 0.69 17.28
CA GLY A 14 13.47 0.98 18.39
C GLY A 14 14.95 0.87 18.05
N GLU A 15 15.29 0.32 16.89
CA GLU A 15 16.66 0.30 16.37
C GLU A 15 16.83 1.39 15.31
N TYR A 16 17.95 2.12 15.36
CA TYR A 16 18.23 3.18 14.39
C TYR A 16 18.31 2.64 12.95
N PRO A 17 17.64 3.25 11.96
CA PRO A 17 16.96 4.55 11.98
C PRO A 17 15.47 4.51 12.33
N ILE A 18 14.89 3.36 12.70
CA ILE A 18 13.45 3.25 13.01
C ILE A 18 13.18 3.61 14.47
N THR A 19 13.49 4.87 14.82
CA THR A 19 13.34 5.45 16.16
C THR A 19 12.54 6.76 16.13
N PRO A 20 11.83 7.15 17.21
CA PRO A 20 10.96 8.32 17.19
C PRO A 20 11.71 9.64 16.99
N ASP A 21 12.94 9.76 17.48
CA ASP A 21 13.81 10.94 17.26
C ASP A 21 14.24 11.07 15.80
N PHE A 22 14.58 9.94 15.16
CA PHE A 22 14.87 9.94 13.72
C PHE A 22 13.60 10.30 12.92
N MET A 23 12.43 9.75 13.26
CA MET A 23 11.17 10.06 12.57
C MET A 23 10.77 11.53 12.72
N LEU A 24 11.00 12.14 13.89
CA LEU A 24 10.79 13.57 14.09
C LEU A 24 11.68 14.38 13.13
N LYS A 25 12.96 14.04 13.08
CA LYS A 25 13.93 14.71 12.20
C LYS A 25 13.64 14.46 10.72
N LEU A 26 13.23 13.23 10.35
CA LEU A 26 12.82 12.88 9.00
C LEU A 26 11.61 13.70 8.55
N GLY A 27 10.58 13.82 9.38
CA GLY A 27 9.41 14.66 9.10
C GLY A 27 9.80 16.13 8.86
N TRP A 28 10.71 16.68 9.68
CA TRP A 28 11.22 18.02 9.49
C TRP A 28 12.02 18.15 8.17
N ALA A 29 12.90 17.20 7.86
CA ALA A 29 13.70 17.21 6.63
C ALA A 29 12.81 17.14 5.39
N VAL A 30 11.82 16.24 5.38
CA VAL A 30 10.80 16.15 4.32
C VAL A 30 10.06 17.47 4.18
N GLY A 31 9.60 18.04 5.30
CA GLY A 31 8.92 19.33 5.31
C GLY A 31 9.77 20.45 4.71
N LYS A 32 11.06 20.51 5.00
CA LYS A 32 11.98 21.50 4.42
C LYS A 32 12.13 21.37 2.92
N VAL A 33 12.25 20.15 2.41
CA VAL A 33 12.36 19.90 0.95
C VAL A 33 11.08 20.34 0.23
N PHE A 34 9.91 20.07 0.79
CA PHE A 34 8.64 20.38 0.13
C PHE A 34 8.09 21.78 0.42
N SER A 35 8.56 22.49 1.46
CA SER A 35 8.08 23.85 1.80
C SER A 35 8.74 24.97 1.00
N GLU A 36 9.77 24.70 0.21
CA GLU A 36 10.51 25.73 -0.56
C GLU A 36 9.65 26.47 -1.59
N GLN A 37 8.49 25.91 -1.96
CA GLN A 37 7.56 26.47 -2.96
C GLN A 37 6.31 27.14 -2.36
N GLY A 38 6.24 27.35 -1.05
CA GLY A 38 5.08 27.96 -0.38
C GLY A 38 4.42 27.02 0.62
N ARG A 39 3.13 27.32 0.98
CA ARG A 39 2.37 26.44 1.88
C ARG A 39 2.14 25.10 1.23
N SER A 40 2.71 24.05 1.79
CA SER A 40 2.59 22.68 1.33
C SER A 40 1.80 21.83 2.33
N LYS A 41 1.25 20.73 1.84
CA LYS A 41 0.58 19.72 2.68
C LYS A 41 1.08 18.33 2.33
N VAL A 42 1.20 17.49 3.35
CA VAL A 42 1.65 16.09 3.24
C VAL A 42 0.60 15.18 3.85
N LEU A 43 0.29 14.08 3.17
CA LEU A 43 -0.57 13.03 3.70
C LEU A 43 0.26 12.02 4.49
N ILE A 44 -0.31 11.50 5.58
CA ILE A 44 0.25 10.35 6.32
C ILE A 44 -0.82 9.28 6.47
N GLY A 45 -0.56 8.10 5.91
CA GLY A 45 -1.27 6.87 6.19
C GLY A 45 -0.37 5.87 6.91
N LYS A 46 -0.96 4.83 7.49
CA LYS A 46 -0.23 3.79 8.20
C LYS A 46 -0.94 2.45 8.10
N ASP A 47 -0.23 1.37 8.38
CA ASP A 47 -0.86 0.10 8.68
C ASP A 47 -1.32 0.03 10.15
N THR A 48 -1.64 -1.16 10.62
CA THR A 48 -2.24 -1.37 11.94
C THR A 48 -1.23 -1.59 13.06
N ARG A 49 0.08 -1.56 12.79
CA ARG A 49 1.15 -1.76 13.79
C ARG A 49 1.05 -0.77 14.93
N VAL A 50 1.23 -1.22 16.16
CA VAL A 50 1.24 -0.35 17.35
C VAL A 50 2.25 0.78 17.23
N SER A 51 3.44 0.51 16.67
CA SER A 51 4.49 1.52 16.46
C SER A 51 4.10 2.61 15.46
N GLY A 52 3.14 2.36 14.59
CA GLY A 52 2.64 3.32 13.61
C GLY A 52 2.06 4.58 14.24
N TYR A 53 1.42 4.46 15.41
CA TYR A 53 0.87 5.62 16.14
C TYR A 53 1.95 6.55 16.66
N MET A 54 3.03 5.98 17.20
CA MET A 54 4.19 6.74 17.67
C MET A 54 4.90 7.46 16.52
N PHE A 55 5.13 6.76 15.41
CA PHE A 55 5.82 7.32 14.25
C PHE A 55 4.97 8.36 13.52
N GLU A 56 3.65 8.16 13.41
CA GLU A 56 2.73 9.18 12.88
C GLU A 56 2.86 10.49 13.66
N SER A 57 2.85 10.41 15.01
CA SER A 57 2.99 11.58 15.87
C SER A 57 4.35 12.28 15.71
N ALA A 58 5.43 11.51 15.62
CA ALA A 58 6.78 12.05 15.42
C ALA A 58 6.95 12.75 14.07
N LEU A 59 6.54 12.09 12.97
CA LEU A 59 6.57 12.66 11.62
C LEU A 59 5.70 13.92 11.53
N GLN A 60 4.48 13.88 12.09
CA GLN A 60 3.59 15.03 12.15
C GLN A 60 4.25 16.22 12.85
N ALA A 61 4.88 16.00 14.01
CA ALA A 61 5.54 17.08 14.75
C ALA A 61 6.70 17.68 13.92
N GLY A 62 7.49 16.85 13.25
CA GLY A 62 8.57 17.30 12.38
C GLY A 62 8.10 18.13 11.19
N LEU A 63 7.08 17.65 10.46
CA LEU A 63 6.45 18.34 9.34
C LEU A 63 5.86 19.69 9.79
N SER A 64 5.13 19.71 10.89
CA SER A 64 4.54 20.93 11.44
C SER A 64 5.62 21.94 11.84
N ALA A 65 6.73 21.50 12.43
CA ALA A 65 7.86 22.34 12.77
C ALA A 65 8.57 22.94 11.54
N ALA A 66 8.45 22.29 10.38
CA ALA A 66 8.96 22.78 9.09
C ALA A 66 7.97 23.71 8.36
N GLY A 67 6.74 23.90 8.88
CA GLY A 67 5.71 24.77 8.27
C GLY A 67 4.77 24.05 7.31
N VAL A 68 4.72 22.72 7.32
CA VAL A 68 3.91 21.89 6.42
C VAL A 68 2.63 21.44 7.11
N ASP A 69 1.49 21.60 6.44
CA ASP A 69 0.21 21.06 6.89
C ASP A 69 0.17 19.54 6.70
N VAL A 70 -0.40 18.82 7.67
CA VAL A 70 -0.42 17.35 7.69
C VAL A 70 -1.86 16.84 7.64
N LEU A 71 -2.14 15.97 6.67
CA LEU A 71 -3.42 15.28 6.53
C LEU A 71 -3.26 13.83 7.00
N LEU A 72 -3.91 13.49 8.12
CA LEU A 72 -3.81 12.17 8.74
C LEU A 72 -4.96 11.29 8.26
N LEU A 73 -4.62 10.18 7.59
CA LEU A 73 -5.60 9.24 7.04
C LEU A 73 -5.98 8.13 8.04
N GLY A 74 -5.09 7.82 9.00
CA GLY A 74 -5.21 6.65 9.87
C GLY A 74 -4.76 5.36 9.16
N PRO A 75 -5.23 4.18 9.59
CA PRO A 75 -4.98 2.93 8.90
C PRO A 75 -5.54 2.98 7.48
N MET A 76 -4.65 2.85 6.49
CA MET A 76 -4.99 3.00 5.08
C MET A 76 -4.00 2.22 4.22
N PRO A 77 -4.45 1.46 3.20
CA PRO A 77 -3.56 0.72 2.32
C PRO A 77 -2.55 1.62 1.60
N THR A 78 -1.36 1.09 1.35
CA THR A 78 -0.30 1.80 0.61
C THR A 78 -0.81 2.40 -0.71
N PRO A 79 -1.53 1.66 -1.59
CA PRO A 79 -2.06 2.24 -2.82
C PRO A 79 -3.12 3.32 -2.58
N ALA A 80 -3.85 3.28 -1.46
CA ALA A 80 -4.80 4.33 -1.11
C ALA A 80 -4.08 5.65 -0.79
N VAL A 81 -2.95 5.59 -0.07
CA VAL A 81 -2.16 6.80 0.22
C VAL A 81 -1.64 7.42 -1.08
N ALA A 82 -1.11 6.62 -1.99
CA ALA A 82 -0.66 7.07 -3.31
C ALA A 82 -1.81 7.77 -4.10
N TYR A 83 -2.98 7.16 -4.16
CA TYR A 83 -4.16 7.71 -4.79
C TYR A 83 -4.65 9.01 -4.13
N LEU A 84 -4.77 9.01 -2.80
CA LEU A 84 -5.28 10.16 -2.04
C LEU A 84 -4.30 11.35 -2.07
N THR A 85 -2.99 11.11 -2.16
CA THR A 85 -1.99 12.17 -2.35
C THR A 85 -2.34 13.02 -3.57
N ARG A 86 -2.65 12.39 -4.70
CA ARG A 86 -3.11 13.07 -5.91
C ARG A 86 -4.45 13.78 -5.70
N THR A 87 -5.42 13.07 -5.12
CA THR A 87 -6.80 13.55 -4.95
C THR A 87 -6.88 14.78 -4.04
N PHE A 88 -6.07 14.83 -2.99
CA PHE A 88 -5.98 15.97 -2.08
C PHE A 88 -5.01 17.07 -2.56
N HIS A 89 -4.38 16.90 -3.72
CA HIS A 89 -3.35 17.80 -4.23
C HIS A 89 -2.26 18.07 -3.17
N ALA A 90 -1.77 17.01 -2.56
CA ALA A 90 -0.67 17.10 -1.61
C ALA A 90 0.68 16.97 -2.33
N GLU A 91 1.70 17.61 -1.77
CA GLU A 91 3.07 17.58 -2.33
C GLU A 91 3.72 16.21 -2.17
N ALA A 92 3.37 15.51 -1.08
CA ALA A 92 3.84 14.15 -0.85
C ALA A 92 2.83 13.33 -0.02
N GLY A 93 2.93 12.00 -0.16
CA GLY A 93 2.28 11.02 0.69
C GLY A 93 3.33 10.20 1.45
N ILE A 94 3.06 9.93 2.72
CA ILE A 94 3.89 9.10 3.59
C ILE A 94 3.07 7.89 4.02
N VAL A 95 3.65 6.70 3.91
CA VAL A 95 3.09 5.46 4.45
C VAL A 95 4.00 4.93 5.53
N ILE A 96 3.45 4.66 6.70
CA ILE A 96 4.14 4.03 7.83
C ILE A 96 3.77 2.56 7.82
N SER A 97 4.64 1.73 7.26
CA SER A 97 4.43 0.28 7.14
C SER A 97 5.72 -0.46 6.80
N ALA A 98 5.80 -1.72 7.23
CA ALA A 98 6.80 -2.69 6.77
C ALA A 98 6.15 -3.84 5.97
N SER A 99 5.00 -3.58 5.30
CA SER A 99 4.32 -4.52 4.39
C SER A 99 4.02 -5.87 5.07
N HIS A 100 4.60 -6.96 4.57
CA HIS A 100 4.36 -8.34 5.04
C HIS A 100 5.17 -8.76 6.28
N ASN A 101 6.05 -7.90 6.81
CA ASN A 101 6.82 -8.23 8.01
C ASN A 101 5.93 -8.32 9.26
N GLY A 102 6.41 -8.96 10.32
CA GLY A 102 5.78 -8.96 11.64
C GLY A 102 5.73 -7.54 12.26
N TYR A 103 4.99 -7.37 13.34
CA TYR A 103 4.75 -6.05 13.98
C TYR A 103 6.01 -5.39 14.55
N GLN A 104 7.06 -6.18 14.80
CA GLN A 104 8.34 -5.69 15.35
C GLN A 104 9.09 -4.76 14.40
N ASP A 105 8.85 -4.92 13.11
CA ASP A 105 9.43 -4.08 12.08
C ASP A 105 8.48 -2.94 11.70
N ASN A 106 9.05 -1.84 11.21
CA ASN A 106 8.28 -0.78 10.57
C ASN A 106 9.12 -0.10 9.48
N GLY A 107 8.50 0.78 8.72
CA GLY A 107 9.16 1.51 7.65
C GLY A 107 8.40 2.75 7.24
N ILE A 108 9.06 3.57 6.44
CA ILE A 108 8.49 4.79 5.89
C ILE A 108 8.68 4.76 4.38
N LYS A 109 7.57 4.74 3.65
CA LYS A 109 7.53 4.86 2.19
C LYS A 109 7.04 6.26 1.80
N PHE A 110 7.49 6.75 0.66
CA PHE A 110 7.14 8.08 0.19
C PHE A 110 6.56 8.04 -1.22
N PHE A 111 5.57 8.88 -1.44
CA PHE A 111 4.97 9.13 -2.75
C PHE A 111 5.05 10.62 -3.09
N SER A 112 5.31 10.92 -4.36
CA SER A 112 5.25 12.27 -4.91
C SER A 112 3.79 12.75 -5.06
N ALA A 113 3.62 14.01 -5.44
CA ALA A 113 2.30 14.58 -5.78
C ALA A 113 1.55 13.80 -6.88
N GLN A 114 2.27 13.05 -7.72
CA GLN A 114 1.71 12.18 -8.75
C GLN A 114 1.31 10.79 -8.22
N GLY A 115 1.56 10.48 -6.95
CA GLY A 115 1.28 9.19 -6.34
C GLY A 115 2.23 8.08 -6.79
N VAL A 116 3.43 8.43 -7.23
CA VAL A 116 4.51 7.49 -7.57
C VAL A 116 5.67 7.64 -6.59
N LYS A 117 6.56 6.66 -6.54
CA LYS A 117 7.77 6.72 -5.70
C LYS A 117 8.52 8.05 -5.93
N LEU A 118 9.12 8.61 -4.88
CA LEU A 118 10.00 9.79 -5.02
C LEU A 118 11.18 9.49 -5.94
N SER A 119 11.64 10.52 -6.64
CA SER A 119 12.87 10.41 -7.42
C SER A 119 14.09 10.35 -6.50
N ASN A 120 15.17 9.75 -6.99
CA ASN A 120 16.41 9.64 -6.24
C ASN A 120 16.98 11.01 -5.83
N GLU A 121 16.73 12.05 -6.62
CA GLU A 121 17.16 13.43 -6.34
C GLU A 121 16.43 14.00 -5.12
N ILE A 122 15.12 13.74 -4.99
CA ILE A 122 14.32 14.18 -3.83
C ILE A 122 14.74 13.38 -2.59
N GLU A 123 14.92 12.06 -2.72
CA GLU A 123 15.38 11.22 -1.61
C GLU A 123 16.77 11.68 -1.11
N ALA A 124 17.70 12.02 -2.02
CA ALA A 124 19.01 12.57 -1.67
C ALA A 124 18.90 13.95 -0.96
N ALA A 125 18.03 14.84 -1.46
CA ALA A 125 17.81 16.14 -0.83
C ALA A 125 17.24 15.99 0.60
N ILE A 126 16.37 15.01 0.84
CA ILE A 126 15.89 14.70 2.20
C ILE A 126 17.05 14.20 3.08
N GLU A 127 17.91 13.31 2.57
CA GLU A 127 19.09 12.83 3.31
C GLU A 127 20.07 13.96 3.65
N ASP A 128 20.27 14.92 2.75
CA ASP A 128 21.10 16.11 3.02
C ASP A 128 20.49 16.96 4.13
N LYS A 129 19.17 17.18 4.12
CA LYS A 129 18.48 17.91 5.19
C LYS A 129 18.55 17.18 6.54
N LEU A 130 18.62 15.86 6.57
CA LEU A 130 18.84 15.10 7.80
C LEU A 130 20.20 15.39 8.45
N GLN A 131 21.18 15.95 7.76
CA GLN A 131 22.47 16.36 8.35
C GLN A 131 22.40 17.74 9.01
N GLU A 132 21.41 18.56 8.67
CA GLU A 132 21.25 19.91 9.24
C GLU A 132 20.67 19.86 10.67
N THR A 133 20.87 20.95 11.42
CA THR A 133 20.23 21.14 12.72
C THR A 133 18.75 21.45 12.51
N MET A 134 17.87 20.71 13.18
CA MET A 134 16.43 20.95 13.14
C MET A 134 16.10 22.30 13.80
N VAL A 135 15.43 23.18 13.04
CA VAL A 135 14.97 24.51 13.51
C VAL A 135 13.50 24.67 13.15
N CYS A 136 12.66 25.05 14.10
CA CYS A 136 11.26 25.37 13.85
C CYS A 136 11.15 26.68 13.06
N VAL A 137 10.12 26.76 12.19
CA VAL A 137 9.72 28.03 11.59
C VAL A 137 9.11 28.96 12.65
N ALA A 138 8.91 30.23 12.32
CA ALA A 138 8.24 31.18 13.21
C ALA A 138 6.83 30.68 13.57
N PRO A 139 6.31 30.96 14.78
CA PRO A 139 5.05 30.40 15.28
C PRO A 139 3.84 30.59 14.34
N GLU A 140 3.76 31.72 13.65
CA GLU A 140 2.72 32.03 12.68
C GLU A 140 2.76 31.18 11.41
N ASN A 141 3.91 30.51 11.16
CA ASN A 141 4.15 29.66 9.98
C ASN A 141 4.11 28.16 10.30
N LEU A 142 3.82 27.78 11.55
CA LEU A 142 3.72 26.37 11.91
C LEU A 142 2.61 25.67 11.13
N GLY A 143 2.90 24.45 10.65
CA GLY A 143 1.93 23.61 9.97
C GLY A 143 0.87 23.06 10.91
N ARG A 144 -0.32 22.79 10.38
CA ARG A 144 -1.47 22.23 11.11
C ARG A 144 -1.71 20.80 10.72
N ALA A 145 -2.06 19.96 11.71
CA ALA A 145 -2.49 18.60 11.43
C ALA A 145 -4.03 18.49 11.47
N GLN A 146 -4.58 17.77 10.51
CA GLN A 146 -6.00 17.49 10.39
C GLN A 146 -6.23 16.01 10.07
N ARG A 147 -7.18 15.38 10.78
CA ARG A 147 -7.64 14.03 10.42
C ARG A 147 -8.69 14.10 9.32
N ILE A 148 -8.53 13.25 8.31
CA ILE A 148 -9.47 13.12 7.19
C ILE A 148 -10.39 11.93 7.47
N SER A 149 -11.64 12.21 7.77
CA SER A 149 -12.63 11.20 8.18
C SER A 149 -13.26 10.44 7.02
N ASP A 150 -13.27 11.01 5.81
CA ASP A 150 -13.88 10.45 4.60
C ASP A 150 -12.89 9.75 3.66
N ALA A 151 -11.62 9.62 4.07
CA ALA A 151 -10.56 9.02 3.26
C ALA A 151 -10.89 7.59 2.80
N ALA A 152 -11.44 6.77 3.72
CA ALA A 152 -11.84 5.39 3.43
C ALA A 152 -12.91 5.32 2.33
N GLY A 153 -13.98 6.10 2.45
CA GLY A 153 -15.07 6.14 1.46
C GLY A 153 -14.57 6.58 0.08
N ARG A 154 -13.70 7.59 0.02
CA ARG A 154 -13.10 8.03 -1.25
C ARG A 154 -12.31 6.92 -1.95
N TYR A 155 -11.55 6.15 -1.19
CA TYR A 155 -10.76 5.06 -1.77
C TYR A 155 -11.64 3.86 -2.14
N ILE A 156 -12.67 3.53 -1.36
CA ILE A 156 -13.66 2.49 -1.70
C ILE A 156 -14.33 2.84 -3.04
N GLU A 157 -14.81 4.07 -3.20
CA GLU A 157 -15.43 4.51 -4.45
C GLU A 157 -14.45 4.45 -5.64
N PHE A 158 -13.19 4.83 -5.41
CA PHE A 158 -12.15 4.68 -6.44
C PHE A 158 -11.97 3.22 -6.85
N CYS A 159 -11.83 2.29 -5.90
CA CYS A 159 -11.66 0.86 -6.20
C CYS A 159 -12.85 0.32 -6.99
N LYS A 160 -14.08 0.65 -6.62
CA LYS A 160 -15.28 0.26 -7.37
C LYS A 160 -15.31 0.85 -8.78
N GLY A 161 -14.81 2.08 -8.93
CA GLY A 161 -14.72 2.75 -10.23
C GLY A 161 -13.68 2.17 -11.20
N THR A 162 -12.80 1.27 -10.75
CA THR A 162 -11.83 0.59 -11.64
C THR A 162 -12.44 -0.54 -12.46
N VAL A 163 -13.63 -1.02 -12.09
CA VAL A 163 -14.36 -2.06 -12.84
C VAL A 163 -15.53 -1.44 -13.61
N SER A 164 -15.97 -2.13 -14.66
CA SER A 164 -17.13 -1.70 -15.45
C SER A 164 -18.37 -1.55 -14.57
N HIS A 165 -19.18 -0.51 -14.79
CA HIS A 165 -20.48 -0.30 -14.15
C HIS A 165 -21.46 -1.46 -14.32
N HIS A 166 -21.22 -2.34 -15.29
CA HIS A 166 -22.01 -3.56 -15.50
C HIS A 166 -21.48 -4.77 -14.72
N THR A 167 -20.31 -4.63 -14.06
CA THR A 167 -19.74 -5.72 -13.26
C THR A 167 -20.51 -5.83 -11.95
N SER A 168 -20.98 -7.05 -11.66
CA SER A 168 -21.63 -7.39 -10.41
C SER A 168 -21.04 -8.69 -9.89
N LEU A 169 -20.70 -8.72 -8.61
CA LEU A 169 -20.25 -9.91 -7.91
C LEU A 169 -21.41 -10.62 -7.18
N LYS A 170 -22.67 -10.27 -7.51
CA LYS A 170 -23.84 -10.85 -6.87
C LYS A 170 -23.89 -12.36 -7.04
N GLY A 171 -23.99 -13.06 -5.91
CA GLY A 171 -24.00 -14.53 -5.85
C GLY A 171 -22.61 -15.16 -5.76
N MET A 172 -21.53 -14.38 -5.86
CA MET A 172 -20.18 -14.87 -5.63
C MET A 172 -19.85 -14.87 -4.15
N LYS A 173 -19.44 -16.01 -3.63
CA LYS A 173 -18.96 -16.18 -2.26
C LYS A 173 -17.45 -16.00 -2.21
N ILE A 174 -16.97 -15.01 -1.45
CA ILE A 174 -15.56 -14.66 -1.34
C ILE A 174 -15.10 -14.81 0.10
N VAL A 175 -14.00 -15.53 0.34
CA VAL A 175 -13.28 -15.45 1.61
C VAL A 175 -12.16 -14.43 1.44
N LEU A 176 -12.17 -13.40 2.28
CA LEU A 176 -11.18 -12.31 2.23
C LEU A 176 -10.34 -12.28 3.50
N ASP A 177 -9.04 -12.46 3.37
CA ASP A 177 -8.06 -12.31 4.44
C ASP A 177 -7.35 -10.97 4.33
N CYS A 178 -7.57 -10.09 5.32
CA CYS A 178 -6.99 -8.76 5.40
C CYS A 178 -5.69 -8.70 6.24
N ALA A 179 -5.10 -9.82 6.61
CA ALA A 179 -3.84 -9.92 7.36
C ALA A 179 -3.80 -9.13 8.68
N HIS A 180 -4.95 -8.80 9.29
CA HIS A 180 -5.06 -7.80 10.37
C HIS A 180 -4.39 -6.47 10.01
N GLY A 181 -4.25 -6.18 8.72
CA GLY A 181 -3.54 -5.05 8.12
C GLY A 181 -4.45 -3.88 7.76
N ALA A 182 -3.90 -2.94 7.00
CA ALA A 182 -4.52 -1.67 6.65
C ALA A 182 -5.82 -1.79 5.83
N THR A 183 -6.04 -2.94 5.19
CA THR A 183 -7.22 -3.22 4.35
C THR A 183 -8.45 -3.67 5.13
N TYR A 184 -8.34 -3.95 6.45
CA TYR A 184 -9.35 -4.58 7.27
C TYR A 184 -10.74 -3.93 7.21
N HIS A 185 -10.83 -2.61 6.98
CA HIS A 185 -12.06 -1.84 6.88
C HIS A 185 -12.32 -1.27 5.47
N ILE A 186 -11.46 -1.56 4.51
CA ILE A 186 -11.56 -1.11 3.11
C ILE A 186 -12.02 -2.25 2.21
N ALA A 187 -11.23 -3.33 2.14
CA ALA A 187 -11.42 -4.38 1.17
C ALA A 187 -12.76 -5.14 1.33
N PRO A 188 -13.24 -5.45 2.57
CA PRO A 188 -14.57 -6.01 2.73
C PRO A 188 -15.67 -5.14 2.15
N ASN A 189 -15.60 -3.82 2.38
CA ASN A 189 -16.61 -2.88 1.89
C ASN A 189 -16.60 -2.77 0.35
N VAL A 190 -15.43 -2.75 -0.28
CA VAL A 190 -15.32 -2.75 -1.76
C VAL A 190 -16.06 -3.94 -2.35
N LEU A 191 -15.79 -5.14 -1.85
CA LEU A 191 -16.39 -6.37 -2.39
C LEU A 191 -17.90 -6.48 -2.07
N HIS A 192 -18.32 -6.07 -0.86
CA HIS A 192 -19.73 -6.00 -0.48
C HIS A 192 -20.52 -5.04 -1.37
N GLU A 193 -19.98 -3.85 -1.62
CA GLU A 193 -20.65 -2.86 -2.45
C GLU A 193 -20.69 -3.24 -3.94
N LEU A 194 -19.80 -4.14 -4.39
CA LEU A 194 -19.88 -4.79 -5.69
C LEU A 194 -20.86 -5.97 -5.72
N GLY A 195 -21.44 -6.34 -4.57
CA GLY A 195 -22.51 -7.34 -4.45
C GLY A 195 -22.08 -8.74 -4.02
N ALA A 196 -20.80 -8.96 -3.67
CA ALA A 196 -20.31 -10.25 -3.21
C ALA A 196 -20.83 -10.62 -1.82
N ASP A 197 -20.97 -11.93 -1.57
CA ASP A 197 -21.13 -12.51 -0.24
C ASP A 197 -19.75 -12.76 0.36
N VAL A 198 -19.33 -11.90 1.32
CA VAL A 198 -17.95 -11.85 1.80
C VAL A 198 -17.83 -12.40 3.21
N THR A 199 -17.04 -13.45 3.37
CA THR A 199 -16.57 -13.94 4.67
C THR A 199 -15.19 -13.36 4.92
N SER A 200 -15.09 -12.42 5.86
CA SER A 200 -13.81 -11.74 6.16
C SER A 200 -13.09 -12.42 7.33
N VAL A 201 -11.76 -12.61 7.19
CA VAL A 201 -10.83 -13.05 8.23
C VAL A 201 -9.67 -12.07 8.32
N GLY A 202 -8.91 -12.10 9.41
CA GLY A 202 -7.80 -11.15 9.59
C GLY A 202 -8.26 -9.68 9.65
N ILE A 203 -9.42 -9.39 10.28
CA ILE A 203 -10.02 -8.05 10.32
C ILE A 203 -10.07 -7.41 11.72
N ASP A 204 -9.48 -8.03 12.73
CA ASP A 204 -9.46 -7.54 14.11
C ASP A 204 -8.02 -7.18 14.54
N PRO A 205 -7.47 -6.06 14.06
CA PRO A 205 -6.09 -5.66 14.37
C PRO A 205 -5.98 -5.22 15.83
N ASP A 206 -5.00 -5.77 16.56
CA ASP A 206 -4.67 -5.39 17.94
C ASP A 206 -3.36 -4.59 18.06
N GLY A 207 -2.70 -4.33 16.93
CA GLY A 207 -1.40 -3.66 16.83
C GLY A 207 -0.19 -4.58 16.84
N PHE A 208 -0.38 -5.86 17.16
CA PHE A 208 0.69 -6.87 17.29
C PHE A 208 0.48 -8.06 16.36
N ASN A 209 -0.72 -8.29 15.87
CA ASN A 209 -1.12 -9.48 15.10
C ASN A 209 -1.09 -9.30 13.57
N ILE A 210 -0.58 -8.18 13.05
CA ILE A 210 -0.46 -7.96 11.60
C ILE A 210 0.40 -9.06 10.94
N ASN A 211 -0.10 -9.68 9.86
CA ASN A 211 0.53 -10.78 9.13
C ASN A 211 0.80 -12.05 9.97
N GLN A 212 0.26 -12.15 11.18
CA GLN A 212 0.50 -13.31 12.04
C GLN A 212 -0.40 -14.48 11.62
N ASP A 213 0.21 -15.52 11.03
CA ASP A 213 -0.48 -16.73 10.55
C ASP A 213 -1.63 -16.46 9.58
N CYS A 214 -1.60 -15.34 8.86
CA CYS A 214 -2.62 -14.89 7.92
C CYS A 214 -2.01 -14.02 6.80
N GLY A 215 -2.85 -13.63 5.84
CA GLY A 215 -2.47 -12.78 4.72
C GLY A 215 -1.71 -13.50 3.61
N SER A 216 -1.22 -12.73 2.64
CA SER A 216 -0.64 -13.23 1.38
C SER A 216 0.62 -14.08 1.53
N THR A 217 1.29 -14.02 2.69
CA THR A 217 2.46 -14.86 2.98
C THR A 217 2.15 -16.12 3.78
N SER A 218 0.89 -16.29 4.24
CA SER A 218 0.45 -17.42 5.06
C SER A 218 -1.00 -17.81 4.77
N ILE A 219 -1.24 -18.44 3.64
CA ILE A 219 -2.60 -18.72 3.10
C ILE A 219 -3.25 -19.99 3.64
N ALA A 220 -2.64 -20.67 4.62
CA ALA A 220 -3.16 -21.95 5.13
C ALA A 220 -4.57 -21.78 5.74
N MET A 221 -4.82 -20.71 6.48
CA MET A 221 -6.13 -20.39 7.04
C MET A 221 -7.13 -20.07 5.92
N LEU A 222 -6.75 -19.25 4.96
CA LEU A 222 -7.60 -18.91 3.82
C LEU A 222 -8.06 -20.15 3.06
N ARG A 223 -7.16 -21.06 2.69
CA ARG A 223 -7.47 -22.35 2.03
C ARG A 223 -8.48 -23.18 2.81
N LYS A 224 -8.30 -23.24 4.14
CA LYS A 224 -9.21 -23.97 5.01
C LYS A 224 -10.61 -23.36 5.03
N VAL A 225 -10.70 -22.03 5.14
CA VAL A 225 -11.98 -21.32 5.23
C VAL A 225 -12.72 -21.37 3.88
N VAL A 226 -12.04 -21.22 2.74
CA VAL A 226 -12.61 -21.37 1.40
C VAL A 226 -13.33 -22.71 1.26
N ARG A 227 -12.66 -23.81 1.61
CA ARG A 227 -13.26 -25.16 1.54
C ARG A 227 -14.43 -25.34 2.52
N LEU A 228 -14.32 -24.82 3.75
CA LEU A 228 -15.37 -24.95 4.77
C LEU A 228 -16.64 -24.15 4.42
N GLN A 229 -16.48 -23.01 3.78
CA GLN A 229 -17.58 -22.12 3.39
C GLN A 229 -18.14 -22.45 1.99
N GLU A 230 -17.51 -23.41 1.29
CA GLU A 230 -17.79 -23.69 -0.12
C GLU A 230 -17.80 -22.37 -0.93
N ALA A 231 -16.75 -21.56 -0.73
CA ALA A 231 -16.60 -20.29 -1.39
C ALA A 231 -16.07 -20.47 -2.81
N ASP A 232 -16.41 -19.55 -3.70
CA ASP A 232 -15.97 -19.60 -5.10
C ASP A 232 -14.48 -19.25 -5.21
N ILE A 233 -14.01 -18.30 -4.39
CA ILE A 233 -12.60 -17.86 -4.34
C ILE A 233 -12.21 -17.40 -2.93
N GLY A 234 -10.91 -17.44 -2.68
CA GLY A 234 -10.27 -16.76 -1.56
C GLY A 234 -9.31 -15.69 -2.04
N ILE A 235 -9.19 -14.60 -1.28
CA ILE A 235 -8.27 -13.49 -1.53
C ILE A 235 -7.51 -13.22 -0.24
N ALA A 236 -6.18 -13.28 -0.26
CA ALA A 236 -5.32 -12.85 0.85
C ALA A 236 -4.54 -11.61 0.45
N LEU A 237 -4.63 -10.57 1.26
CA LEU A 237 -3.84 -9.34 1.15
C LEU A 237 -2.69 -9.38 2.15
N ASP A 238 -1.66 -8.55 1.96
CA ASP A 238 -0.65 -8.35 2.99
C ASP A 238 -0.97 -7.14 3.89
N GLY A 239 -0.10 -6.88 4.88
CA GLY A 239 -0.37 -5.91 5.93
C GLY A 239 -0.62 -4.48 5.46
N ASP A 240 -0.09 -4.05 4.32
CA ASP A 240 -0.34 -2.72 3.74
C ASP A 240 -1.12 -2.76 2.40
N GLY A 241 -1.56 -3.94 1.99
CA GLY A 241 -2.50 -4.13 0.89
C GLY A 241 -1.93 -3.81 -0.49
N ASP A 242 -0.62 -3.94 -0.68
CA ASP A 242 0.03 -3.78 -1.98
C ASP A 242 0.31 -5.11 -2.69
N ARG A 243 0.05 -6.24 -2.01
CA ARG A 243 0.20 -7.62 -2.52
C ARG A 243 -1.06 -8.41 -2.29
N LEU A 244 -1.31 -9.35 -3.20
CA LEU A 244 -2.38 -10.33 -3.04
C LEU A 244 -1.95 -11.72 -3.54
N ILE A 245 -2.54 -12.75 -2.95
CA ILE A 245 -2.58 -14.13 -3.45
C ILE A 245 -4.04 -14.55 -3.49
N MET A 246 -4.41 -15.31 -4.50
CA MET A 246 -5.75 -15.89 -4.58
C MET A 246 -5.73 -17.40 -4.35
N VAL A 247 -6.89 -17.91 -4.00
CA VAL A 247 -7.15 -19.34 -3.80
C VAL A 247 -8.42 -19.68 -4.52
N ASP A 248 -8.43 -20.75 -5.29
CA ASP A 248 -9.63 -21.23 -5.98
C ASP A 248 -10.59 -21.98 -5.03
N HIS A 249 -11.73 -22.40 -5.53
CA HIS A 249 -12.76 -23.13 -4.77
C HIS A 249 -12.30 -24.48 -4.22
N THR A 250 -11.25 -25.09 -4.77
CA THR A 250 -10.64 -26.36 -4.27
C THR A 250 -9.65 -26.10 -3.15
N GLY A 251 -9.25 -24.84 -2.96
CA GLY A 251 -8.25 -24.41 -2.01
C GLY A 251 -6.84 -24.42 -2.61
N ASP A 252 -6.69 -24.48 -3.93
CA ASP A 252 -5.41 -24.38 -4.59
C ASP A 252 -5.04 -22.92 -4.81
N GLU A 253 -3.74 -22.63 -4.67
CA GLU A 253 -3.19 -21.29 -4.83
C GLU A 253 -3.22 -20.88 -6.30
N VAL A 254 -3.60 -19.62 -6.54
CA VAL A 254 -3.51 -18.95 -7.83
C VAL A 254 -2.54 -17.79 -7.64
N ASP A 255 -1.34 -17.95 -8.16
CA ASP A 255 -0.25 -16.98 -7.97
C ASP A 255 -0.35 -15.75 -8.88
N GLY A 256 0.60 -14.80 -8.72
CA GLY A 256 0.61 -13.57 -9.50
C GLY A 256 0.81 -13.81 -11.01
N ASP A 257 1.57 -14.81 -11.40
CA ASP A 257 1.81 -15.14 -12.80
C ASP A 257 0.55 -15.74 -13.45
N GLU A 258 -0.17 -16.60 -12.71
CA GLU A 258 -1.46 -17.15 -13.15
C GLU A 258 -2.52 -16.04 -13.28
N LEU A 259 -2.58 -15.12 -12.31
CA LEU A 259 -3.48 -13.97 -12.38
C LEU A 259 -3.17 -13.06 -13.57
N MET A 260 -1.89 -12.78 -13.83
CA MET A 260 -1.47 -12.01 -15.01
C MET A 260 -1.86 -12.71 -16.30
N PHE A 261 -1.68 -14.04 -16.38
CA PHE A 261 -2.10 -14.83 -17.52
C PHE A 261 -3.64 -14.76 -17.73
N ILE A 262 -4.44 -14.93 -16.68
CA ILE A 262 -5.90 -14.85 -16.75
C ILE A 262 -6.35 -13.48 -17.27
N ILE A 263 -5.78 -12.39 -16.73
CA ILE A 263 -6.09 -11.01 -17.15
C ILE A 263 -5.71 -10.80 -18.62
N ALA A 264 -4.49 -11.18 -19.01
CA ALA A 264 -4.01 -11.01 -20.39
C ALA A 264 -4.85 -11.81 -21.38
N ALA A 265 -5.19 -13.07 -21.06
CA ALA A 265 -6.06 -13.92 -21.88
C ALA A 265 -7.47 -13.33 -22.02
N HIS A 266 -8.03 -12.75 -20.95
CA HIS A 266 -9.32 -12.07 -20.97
C HIS A 266 -9.29 -10.83 -21.88
N LEU A 267 -8.29 -9.97 -21.72
CA LEU A 267 -8.11 -8.76 -22.53
C LEU A 267 -7.92 -9.11 -24.01
N LYS A 268 -7.11 -10.13 -24.31
CA LYS A 268 -6.89 -10.62 -25.70
C LYS A 268 -8.19 -11.09 -26.33
N ARG A 269 -8.98 -11.92 -25.63
CA ARG A 269 -10.26 -12.46 -26.14
C ARG A 269 -11.27 -11.36 -26.45
N ASN A 270 -11.25 -10.27 -25.70
CA ASN A 270 -12.16 -9.14 -25.86
C ASN A 270 -11.60 -8.04 -26.80
N GLY A 271 -10.43 -8.22 -27.38
CA GLY A 271 -9.78 -7.22 -28.24
C GLY A 271 -9.35 -5.94 -27.51
N LEU A 272 -9.13 -6.05 -26.19
CA LEU A 272 -8.75 -4.93 -25.32
C LEU A 272 -7.26 -4.94 -24.93
N LEU A 273 -6.51 -6.00 -25.32
CA LEU A 273 -5.08 -6.05 -25.03
C LEU A 273 -4.33 -5.14 -25.99
N GLU A 274 -3.73 -4.09 -25.47
CA GLU A 274 -2.82 -3.20 -26.19
C GLU A 274 -1.37 -3.58 -25.90
N GLY A 275 -0.63 -3.99 -26.95
CA GLY A 275 0.75 -4.47 -26.81
C GLY A 275 0.85 -5.89 -26.24
N GLY A 276 1.89 -6.13 -25.44
CA GLY A 276 2.22 -7.42 -24.83
C GLY A 276 2.18 -7.39 -23.30
N VAL A 277 2.65 -8.47 -22.68
CA VAL A 277 2.82 -8.60 -21.23
C VAL A 277 4.29 -8.41 -20.86
N VAL A 278 4.56 -7.63 -19.84
CA VAL A 278 5.90 -7.45 -19.29
C VAL A 278 5.95 -8.16 -17.93
N GLY A 279 6.81 -9.16 -17.84
CA GLY A 279 7.12 -9.86 -16.59
C GLY A 279 8.42 -9.41 -15.95
N THR A 280 8.81 -10.10 -14.89
CA THR A 280 10.08 -9.91 -14.19
C THR A 280 10.93 -11.17 -14.27
N GLN A 281 12.16 -11.14 -13.75
CA GLN A 281 13.00 -12.35 -13.64
C GLN A 281 12.36 -13.45 -12.76
N MET A 282 11.39 -13.09 -11.93
CA MET A 282 10.69 -14.04 -11.06
C MET A 282 9.49 -14.71 -11.77
N SER A 283 9.11 -14.22 -12.96
CA SER A 283 8.00 -14.79 -13.73
C SER A 283 8.33 -16.22 -14.18
N ASN A 284 7.36 -17.11 -14.02
CA ASN A 284 7.54 -18.53 -14.32
C ASN A 284 7.42 -18.83 -15.83
N LEU A 285 8.06 -19.92 -16.24
CA LEU A 285 8.05 -20.38 -17.63
C LEU A 285 6.64 -20.75 -18.13
N GLY A 286 5.75 -21.18 -17.22
CA GLY A 286 4.37 -21.56 -17.57
C GLY A 286 3.58 -20.37 -18.11
N MET A 287 3.72 -19.19 -17.50
CA MET A 287 3.12 -17.94 -17.98
C MET A 287 3.66 -17.57 -19.37
N GLU A 288 4.99 -17.61 -19.56
CA GLU A 288 5.61 -17.30 -20.86
C GLU A 288 5.08 -18.19 -21.97
N LEU A 289 5.06 -19.52 -21.74
CA LEU A 289 4.57 -20.49 -22.74
C LEU A 289 3.07 -20.30 -23.02
N GLY A 290 2.25 -20.12 -21.97
CA GLY A 290 0.82 -19.90 -22.13
C GLY A 290 0.49 -18.61 -22.89
N LEU A 291 1.20 -17.52 -22.65
CA LEU A 291 1.05 -16.26 -23.40
C LEU A 291 1.44 -16.44 -24.87
N LYS A 292 2.54 -17.16 -25.13
CA LYS A 292 2.98 -17.48 -26.50
C LYS A 292 1.94 -18.29 -27.25
N ASP A 293 1.32 -19.29 -26.62
CA ASP A 293 0.27 -20.10 -27.23
C ASP A 293 -0.97 -19.28 -27.62
N LEU A 294 -1.24 -18.21 -26.87
CA LEU A 294 -2.30 -17.23 -27.16
C LEU A 294 -1.87 -16.17 -28.20
N GLY A 295 -0.63 -16.18 -28.69
CA GLY A 295 -0.10 -15.15 -29.58
C GLY A 295 0.00 -13.77 -28.89
N ILE A 296 0.36 -13.75 -27.61
CA ILE A 296 0.60 -12.54 -26.82
C ILE A 296 2.11 -12.38 -26.67
N ASP A 297 2.63 -11.21 -27.03
CA ASP A 297 4.04 -10.90 -26.85
C ASP A 297 4.39 -10.81 -25.37
N PHE A 298 5.52 -11.41 -24.98
CA PHE A 298 6.03 -11.39 -23.62
C PHE A 298 7.47 -10.87 -23.57
N SER A 299 7.74 -9.99 -22.64
CA SER A 299 9.07 -9.42 -22.42
C SER A 299 9.42 -9.42 -20.93
N LEU A 300 10.69 -9.66 -20.58
CA LEU A 300 11.21 -9.54 -19.23
C LEU A 300 11.79 -8.14 -19.01
N SER A 301 11.34 -7.45 -17.98
CA SER A 301 11.95 -6.20 -17.52
C SER A 301 12.97 -6.46 -16.44
N LEU A 302 14.20 -5.94 -16.63
CA LEU A 302 15.27 -5.98 -15.62
C LEU A 302 15.38 -4.66 -14.84
N ILE A 303 14.63 -3.64 -15.24
CA ILE A 303 14.82 -2.25 -14.76
C ILE A 303 14.03 -1.98 -13.47
N HIS A 304 13.00 -2.77 -13.19
CA HIS A 304 12.06 -2.54 -12.09
C HIS A 304 12.16 -3.59 -10.99
N ILE A 305 13.30 -4.24 -10.87
CA ILE A 305 13.60 -5.22 -9.82
C ILE A 305 14.44 -4.56 -8.74
#